data_6106003b685c13705b72dc1cafc55695
#
_entry.id   6106003b685c13705b72dc1cafc55695
#
_cell.length_a   1.000
_cell.length_b   1.000
_cell.length_c   1.000
_cell.angle_alpha   90.00
_cell.angle_beta   90.00
_cell.angle_gamma   90.00
#
_symmetry.space_group_name_H-M   'P 1'
#
loop_
_entity.id
_entity.type
_entity.pdbx_description
1 polymer ?
#
loop_
_entity_poly.entity_id
_entity_poly.type
_entity_poly.pdbx_seq_one_letter_code
_entity_poly.pdbx_strand_id
1 'polypeptide(L)'
;MITIILYSYVGIDDCWQADARDSQTNVLMHNSEKFPSGIKGIADKVHDMGLKLGIYSSAGTLTCGNMVASLGYEDVDAQSYADWGVDLLKYDNCYNQGLAGTPKLSYDRYNAMSKALNATGRPIVYAICNWGKYKTCSQLSDINFLKGQDQPWDFASTIANSWRTTGDITDRFTGEDDRCPCKGNEGLDCKLAGYHCSITNILEKSVSLGQKSGSGKWNDLDSLEVGVGNLTSTQSRSHFTMWGFVKSPLVIGADLQNIDNESLDILKNKAIIDINQDENGSAAFRVWKENVGDGDLQTWLAELSDGYAIAILNTSSQSQTTAVRLDEVFFGIDFENDDRQANYKLIDLWQKSKDGTYGLEVGNAQGVIENVNVEPHGVVAYRLERA
;
A
#
# COMPACT_ATOMS: atom_id res chain seq x y z
N MET A 1 -0.48 31.83 -2.71
CA MET A 1 -1.08 30.61 -3.28
C MET A 1 -0.45 29.45 -2.51
N ILE A 2 -1.17 28.84 -1.57
CA ILE A 2 -0.66 27.69 -0.81
C ILE A 2 -0.83 26.49 -1.74
N THR A 3 0.26 26.03 -2.32
CA THR A 3 0.25 24.77 -3.09
C THR A 3 0.16 23.62 -2.07
N ILE A 4 -1.00 23.01 -1.94
CA ILE A 4 -1.17 21.81 -1.12
C ILE A 4 -0.50 20.67 -1.90
N ILE A 5 0.68 20.23 -1.45
CA ILE A 5 1.36 19.05 -2.01
C ILE A 5 0.68 17.82 -1.39
N LEU A 6 -0.11 17.10 -2.19
CA LEU A 6 -0.80 15.89 -1.75
C LEU A 6 0.13 14.65 -1.76
N TYR A 7 1.08 14.63 -2.68
CA TYR A 7 2.09 13.57 -2.83
C TYR A 7 3.47 14.18 -2.70
N SER A 8 4.34 13.58 -1.89
CA SER A 8 5.60 14.20 -1.47
C SER A 8 6.85 13.52 -2.04
N TYR A 9 6.71 12.35 -2.66
CA TYR A 9 7.84 11.57 -3.16
C TYR A 9 7.74 11.32 -4.66
N VAL A 10 8.89 11.36 -5.32
CA VAL A 10 9.11 10.85 -6.68
C VAL A 10 10.02 9.64 -6.56
N GLY A 11 9.55 8.44 -6.97
CA GLY A 11 10.31 7.20 -6.90
C GLY A 11 10.92 6.82 -8.24
N ILE A 12 12.19 6.43 -8.23
CA ILE A 12 12.85 5.74 -9.34
C ILE A 12 12.83 4.26 -8.98
N ASP A 13 12.10 3.44 -9.76
CA ASP A 13 12.04 1.99 -9.59
C ASP A 13 13.20 1.30 -10.31
N ASP A 14 13.11 0.01 -10.59
CA ASP A 14 14.19 -0.83 -11.14
C ASP A 14 14.79 -0.32 -12.46
N CYS A 15 15.95 -0.84 -12.83
CA CYS A 15 16.64 -0.54 -14.08
C CYS A 15 17.21 0.89 -14.21
N TRP A 16 17.50 1.56 -13.10
CA TRP A 16 18.25 2.82 -13.10
C TRP A 16 19.77 2.60 -13.10
N GLN A 17 20.20 1.42 -12.65
CA GLN A 17 21.60 1.04 -12.51
C GLN A 17 22.27 0.86 -13.87
N ALA A 18 23.59 1.02 -13.90
CA ALA A 18 24.47 0.51 -14.95
C ALA A 18 24.66 -1.01 -14.78
N ASP A 19 25.26 -1.65 -15.78
CA ASP A 19 25.46 -3.11 -15.82
C ASP A 19 26.47 -3.61 -14.77
N ALA A 20 27.30 -2.72 -14.24
CA ALA A 20 28.34 -3.07 -13.26
C ALA A 20 28.56 -1.95 -12.24
N ARG A 21 29.12 -2.33 -11.09
CA ARG A 21 29.66 -1.41 -10.09
C ARG A 21 30.95 -0.78 -10.57
N ASP A 22 31.30 0.37 -10.01
CA ASP A 22 32.64 0.94 -10.19
C ASP A 22 33.71 -0.06 -9.71
N SER A 23 34.69 -0.36 -10.55
CA SER A 23 35.67 -1.42 -10.30
C SER A 23 36.69 -1.11 -9.19
N GLN A 24 36.81 0.16 -8.79
CA GLN A 24 37.77 0.60 -7.77
C GLN A 24 37.07 0.83 -6.41
N THR A 25 35.89 1.41 -6.44
CA THR A 25 35.15 1.83 -5.22
C THR A 25 34.02 0.88 -4.85
N ASN A 26 33.61 -0.02 -5.74
CA ASN A 26 32.40 -0.87 -5.62
C ASN A 26 31.07 -0.08 -5.51
N VAL A 27 31.07 1.21 -5.78
CA VAL A 27 29.86 2.04 -5.77
C VAL A 27 28.92 1.62 -6.89
N LEU A 28 27.61 1.59 -6.60
CA LEU A 28 26.58 1.43 -7.64
C LEU A 28 26.65 2.60 -8.63
N MET A 29 26.71 2.26 -9.91
CA MET A 29 26.70 3.24 -10.99
C MET A 29 25.30 3.38 -11.57
N HIS A 30 24.93 4.61 -11.92
CA HIS A 30 23.69 4.86 -12.66
C HIS A 30 23.91 4.65 -14.16
N ASN A 31 22.86 4.29 -14.87
CA ASN A 31 22.88 4.29 -16.33
C ASN A 31 22.98 5.74 -16.83
N SER A 32 24.12 6.10 -17.43
CA SER A 32 24.41 7.47 -17.84
C SER A 32 23.58 7.97 -19.02
N GLU A 33 23.02 7.06 -19.83
CA GLU A 33 22.11 7.42 -20.93
C GLU A 33 20.74 7.84 -20.39
N LYS A 34 20.21 7.07 -19.41
CA LYS A 34 18.91 7.36 -18.78
C LYS A 34 19.01 8.53 -17.80
N PHE A 35 20.13 8.64 -17.09
CA PHE A 35 20.35 9.59 -16.00
C PHE A 35 21.63 10.41 -16.20
N PRO A 36 21.71 11.27 -17.23
CA PRO A 36 22.95 11.99 -17.58
C PRO A 36 23.43 12.96 -16.49
N SER A 37 22.59 13.39 -15.57
CA SER A 37 22.97 14.23 -14.41
C SER A 37 23.31 13.41 -13.17
N GLY A 38 23.27 12.08 -13.25
CA GLY A 38 23.39 11.18 -12.11
C GLY A 38 22.20 11.24 -11.15
N ILE A 39 22.15 10.33 -10.18
CA ILE A 39 21.06 10.27 -9.19
C ILE A 39 21.05 11.53 -8.32
N LYS A 40 22.24 12.01 -7.91
CA LYS A 40 22.34 13.27 -7.15
C LYS A 40 21.74 14.45 -7.90
N GLY A 41 22.03 14.60 -9.19
CA GLY A 41 21.49 15.71 -9.98
C GLY A 41 19.98 15.66 -10.15
N ILE A 42 19.37 14.46 -10.07
CA ILE A 42 17.91 14.30 -10.02
C ILE A 42 17.38 14.62 -8.63
N ALA A 43 18.06 14.14 -7.58
CA ALA A 43 17.66 14.46 -6.20
C ALA A 43 17.61 15.97 -5.97
N ASP A 44 18.66 16.69 -6.39
CA ASP A 44 18.71 18.15 -6.27
C ASP A 44 17.51 18.82 -6.98
N LYS A 45 17.16 18.38 -8.20
CA LYS A 45 15.99 18.92 -8.93
C LYS A 45 14.65 18.60 -8.26
N VAL A 46 14.51 17.39 -7.73
CA VAL A 46 13.28 16.97 -7.00
C VAL A 46 13.15 17.78 -5.72
N HIS A 47 14.24 18.00 -5.00
CA HIS A 47 14.26 18.83 -3.79
C HIS A 47 13.96 20.30 -4.09
N ASP A 48 14.44 20.85 -5.19
CA ASP A 48 14.12 22.21 -5.64
C ASP A 48 12.62 22.41 -5.91
N MET A 49 11.89 21.33 -6.22
CA MET A 49 10.42 21.35 -6.33
C MET A 49 9.70 21.18 -4.99
N GLY A 50 10.42 21.02 -3.87
CA GLY A 50 9.86 20.75 -2.55
C GLY A 50 9.42 19.29 -2.36
N LEU A 51 9.86 18.38 -3.22
CA LEU A 51 9.56 16.95 -3.20
C LEU A 51 10.76 16.16 -2.68
N LYS A 52 10.59 14.86 -2.47
CA LYS A 52 11.60 13.92 -1.98
C LYS A 52 11.86 12.83 -3.01
N LEU A 53 13.10 12.33 -3.08
CA LEU A 53 13.50 11.29 -4.03
C LEU A 53 13.52 9.91 -3.38
N GLY A 54 12.79 8.96 -3.97
CA GLY A 54 12.90 7.52 -3.70
C GLY A 54 13.77 6.82 -4.74
N ILE A 55 14.46 5.76 -4.31
CA ILE A 55 15.26 4.90 -5.18
C ILE A 55 14.95 3.42 -4.88
N TYR A 56 15.32 2.54 -5.80
CA TYR A 56 15.09 1.11 -5.73
C TYR A 56 16.40 0.30 -5.73
N SER A 57 16.44 -0.77 -4.94
CA SER A 57 17.44 -1.83 -5.03
C SER A 57 16.84 -3.16 -4.55
N SER A 58 17.64 -4.21 -4.42
CA SER A 58 17.21 -5.50 -3.90
C SER A 58 18.18 -6.02 -2.84
N ALA A 59 17.64 -6.72 -1.84
CA ALA A 59 18.38 -7.51 -0.87
C ALA A 59 18.89 -8.82 -1.51
N GLY A 60 19.42 -8.73 -2.69
CA GLY A 60 19.95 -9.80 -3.51
C GLY A 60 21.19 -9.37 -4.27
N THR A 61 21.77 -10.30 -5.02
CA THR A 61 22.92 -10.00 -5.89
C THR A 61 22.50 -9.25 -7.15
N LEU A 62 21.25 -9.45 -7.58
CA LEU A 62 20.62 -8.72 -8.68
C LEU A 62 19.23 -8.21 -8.26
N THR A 63 18.75 -7.18 -8.95
CA THR A 63 17.37 -6.70 -8.87
C THR A 63 16.41 -7.65 -9.62
N CYS A 64 15.10 -7.44 -9.52
CA CYS A 64 14.12 -8.23 -10.26
C CYS A 64 14.25 -8.02 -11.78
N GLY A 65 14.68 -6.85 -12.22
CA GLY A 65 15.05 -6.53 -13.62
C GLY A 65 16.46 -6.96 -14.02
N ASN A 66 17.14 -7.83 -13.24
CA ASN A 66 18.48 -8.34 -13.49
C ASN A 66 19.60 -7.30 -13.46
N MET A 67 19.41 -6.16 -12.82
CA MET A 67 20.44 -5.15 -12.61
C MET A 67 21.26 -5.46 -11.35
N VAL A 68 22.44 -4.86 -11.20
CA VAL A 68 23.27 -5.02 -10.00
C VAL A 68 22.54 -4.51 -8.77
N ALA A 69 22.56 -5.32 -7.69
CA ALA A 69 21.87 -5.00 -6.43
C ALA A 69 22.81 -5.01 -5.21
N SER A 70 22.24 -4.89 -4.00
CA SER A 70 23.01 -4.43 -2.83
C SER A 70 23.49 -5.52 -1.88
N LEU A 71 23.16 -6.81 -2.10
CA LEU A 71 23.56 -7.89 -1.19
C LEU A 71 25.09 -7.99 -1.08
N GLY A 72 25.62 -7.80 0.14
CA GLY A 72 27.06 -7.79 0.44
C GLY A 72 27.74 -6.44 0.21
N TYR A 73 26.97 -5.40 -0.16
CA TYR A 73 27.46 -4.03 -0.39
C TYR A 73 26.62 -2.99 0.34
N GLU A 74 25.87 -3.40 1.36
CA GLU A 74 24.85 -2.57 2.02
C GLU A 74 25.44 -1.26 2.55
N ASP A 75 26.63 -1.30 3.16
CA ASP A 75 27.28 -0.11 3.72
C ASP A 75 27.70 0.89 2.63
N VAL A 76 28.25 0.40 1.52
CA VAL A 76 28.69 1.23 0.39
C VAL A 76 27.49 1.87 -0.30
N ASP A 77 26.43 1.10 -0.49
CA ASP A 77 25.23 1.55 -1.18
C ASP A 77 24.42 2.54 -0.32
N ALA A 78 24.26 2.25 0.98
CA ALA A 78 23.61 3.17 1.90
C ALA A 78 24.32 4.52 1.97
N GLN A 79 25.67 4.52 2.01
CA GLN A 79 26.44 5.76 1.97
C GLN A 79 26.22 6.50 0.65
N SER A 80 26.22 5.78 -0.49
CA SER A 80 25.95 6.37 -1.79
C SER A 80 24.56 7.02 -1.86
N TYR A 81 23.53 6.34 -1.34
CA TYR A 81 22.17 6.91 -1.28
C TYR A 81 22.12 8.18 -0.42
N ALA A 82 22.81 8.18 0.71
CA ALA A 82 22.91 9.36 1.57
C ALA A 82 23.61 10.53 0.87
N ASP A 83 24.75 10.28 0.22
CA ASP A 83 25.55 11.28 -0.50
C ASP A 83 24.80 11.85 -1.71
N TRP A 84 23.95 11.05 -2.36
CA TRP A 84 23.10 11.50 -3.47
C TRP A 84 21.86 12.25 -3.01
N GLY A 85 21.54 12.25 -1.71
CA GLY A 85 20.38 12.95 -1.20
C GLY A 85 19.08 12.14 -1.33
N VAL A 86 19.15 10.82 -1.40
CA VAL A 86 17.97 9.94 -1.42
C VAL A 86 17.21 10.02 -0.10
N ASP A 87 15.87 10.02 -0.16
CA ASP A 87 14.96 10.14 1.00
C ASP A 87 14.16 8.86 1.27
N LEU A 88 14.09 7.95 0.30
CA LEU A 88 13.39 6.66 0.43
C LEU A 88 14.14 5.58 -0.35
N LEU A 89 14.28 4.40 0.24
CA LEU A 89 14.76 3.19 -0.41
C LEU A 89 13.66 2.13 -0.45
N LYS A 90 13.20 1.74 -1.65
CA LYS A 90 12.45 0.51 -1.90
C LYS A 90 13.44 -0.63 -2.07
N TYR A 91 13.33 -1.68 -1.24
CA TYR A 91 14.33 -2.74 -1.16
C TYR A 91 13.69 -4.12 -1.32
N ASP A 92 13.94 -4.73 -2.47
CA ASP A 92 13.23 -5.91 -2.96
C ASP A 92 13.86 -7.25 -2.51
N ASN A 93 13.30 -8.36 -2.97
CA ASN A 93 13.59 -9.73 -2.52
C ASN A 93 14.22 -10.63 -3.60
N CYS A 94 14.43 -10.12 -4.81
CA CYS A 94 14.94 -10.89 -5.92
C CYS A 94 16.39 -11.32 -5.71
N TYR A 95 16.78 -12.47 -6.26
CA TYR A 95 18.15 -13.02 -6.26
C TYR A 95 18.82 -13.08 -4.88
N ASN A 96 18.05 -13.42 -3.86
CA ASN A 96 18.44 -13.43 -2.44
C ASN A 96 19.40 -14.56 -2.04
N GLN A 97 19.90 -15.36 -2.99
CA GLN A 97 20.87 -16.44 -2.80
C GLN A 97 20.46 -17.51 -1.75
N GLY A 98 19.14 -17.74 -1.60
CA GLY A 98 18.61 -18.66 -0.62
C GLY A 98 18.55 -18.09 0.81
N LEU A 99 18.89 -16.83 1.01
CA LEU A 99 18.76 -16.12 2.30
C LEU A 99 17.30 -15.65 2.53
N ALA A 100 16.35 -16.55 2.28
CA ALA A 100 14.92 -16.34 2.41
C ALA A 100 14.26 -17.68 2.85
N GLY A 101 12.96 -17.65 3.10
CA GLY A 101 12.18 -18.85 3.45
C GLY A 101 12.00 -19.06 4.96
N THR A 102 12.64 -18.25 5.79
CA THR A 102 12.31 -18.12 7.23
C THR A 102 12.34 -16.65 7.65
N PRO A 103 11.52 -16.24 8.65
CA PRO A 103 11.54 -14.87 9.15
C PRO A 103 12.92 -14.39 9.57
N LYS A 104 13.73 -15.29 10.18
CA LYS A 104 15.08 -14.95 10.61
C LYS A 104 16.04 -14.66 9.47
N LEU A 105 16.06 -15.48 8.43
CA LEU A 105 16.94 -15.25 7.28
C LEU A 105 16.60 -13.95 6.57
N SER A 106 15.32 -13.68 6.38
CA SER A 106 14.87 -12.44 5.80
C SER A 106 15.14 -11.24 6.70
N TYR A 107 14.87 -11.36 8.00
CA TYR A 107 15.23 -10.33 8.97
C TYR A 107 16.71 -9.96 8.89
N ASP A 108 17.60 -10.95 8.99
CA ASP A 108 19.06 -10.70 9.02
C ASP A 108 19.51 -9.96 7.76
N ARG A 109 19.00 -10.37 6.60
CA ARG A 109 19.32 -9.79 5.29
C ARG A 109 18.82 -8.34 5.15
N TYR A 110 17.55 -8.09 5.48
CA TYR A 110 17.00 -6.73 5.43
C TYR A 110 17.56 -5.81 6.52
N ASN A 111 17.87 -6.37 7.69
CA ASN A 111 18.45 -5.62 8.81
C ASN A 111 19.89 -5.16 8.52
N ALA A 112 20.64 -5.83 7.64
CA ALA A 112 21.94 -5.36 7.18
C ALA A 112 21.80 -3.96 6.53
N MET A 113 20.90 -3.81 5.57
CA MET A 113 20.63 -2.52 4.94
C MET A 113 20.04 -1.50 5.92
N SER A 114 19.14 -1.91 6.83
CA SER A 114 18.60 -1.00 7.86
C SER A 114 19.71 -0.39 8.74
N LYS A 115 20.66 -1.21 9.16
CA LYS A 115 21.83 -0.75 9.95
C LYS A 115 22.72 0.19 9.14
N ALA A 116 22.98 -0.17 7.86
CA ALA A 116 23.79 0.63 6.97
C ALA A 116 23.16 2.02 6.73
N LEU A 117 21.86 2.07 6.44
CA LEU A 117 21.11 3.33 6.29
C LEU A 117 21.20 4.20 7.55
N ASN A 118 20.96 3.61 8.73
CA ASN A 118 21.05 4.32 10.01
C ASN A 118 22.46 4.84 10.29
N ALA A 119 23.50 4.11 9.89
CA ALA A 119 24.89 4.50 10.11
C ALA A 119 25.30 5.74 9.29
N THR A 120 24.61 6.04 8.17
CA THR A 120 24.87 7.25 7.36
C THR A 120 24.49 8.54 8.07
N GLY A 121 23.61 8.49 9.09
CA GLY A 121 23.05 9.65 9.77
C GLY A 121 22.01 10.44 8.96
N ARG A 122 21.75 10.09 7.67
CA ARG A 122 20.68 10.67 6.88
C ARG A 122 19.35 9.93 7.14
N PRO A 123 18.25 10.64 7.42
CA PRO A 123 16.93 9.99 7.52
C PRO A 123 16.47 9.54 6.13
N ILE A 124 16.41 8.22 5.92
CA ILE A 124 15.92 7.58 4.69
C ILE A 124 14.78 6.64 5.06
N VAL A 125 13.61 6.87 4.48
CA VAL A 125 12.46 5.95 4.64
C VAL A 125 12.82 4.61 4.01
N TYR A 126 12.67 3.54 4.78
CA TYR A 126 13.01 2.20 4.33
C TYR A 126 11.76 1.37 4.08
N ALA A 127 11.52 1.00 2.81
CA ALA A 127 10.38 0.24 2.34
C ALA A 127 10.82 -1.16 1.87
N ILE A 128 10.41 -2.20 2.58
CA ILE A 128 10.74 -3.59 2.25
C ILE A 128 9.72 -4.17 1.28
N CYS A 129 10.18 -4.73 0.16
CA CYS A 129 9.37 -5.43 -0.81
C CYS A 129 9.61 -6.95 -0.73
N ASN A 130 8.98 -7.63 0.24
CA ASN A 130 9.19 -9.07 0.50
C ASN A 130 8.04 -9.97 0.00
N TRP A 131 6.93 -9.42 -0.44
CA TRP A 131 5.74 -10.08 -1.04
C TRP A 131 4.93 -11.01 -0.13
N GLY A 132 5.30 -11.26 1.10
CA GLY A 132 4.57 -12.13 2.03
C GLY A 132 4.14 -13.46 1.42
N LYS A 133 5.01 -14.44 1.31
CA LYS A 133 4.67 -15.74 0.69
C LYS A 133 3.59 -16.46 1.48
N TYR A 134 2.37 -16.42 0.96
CA TYR A 134 1.31 -17.34 1.35
C TYR A 134 1.47 -18.65 0.58
N LYS A 135 1.63 -19.76 1.28
CA LYS A 135 1.52 -21.08 0.65
C LYS A 135 0.06 -21.56 0.74
N THR A 136 -0.43 -22.17 -0.33
CA THR A 136 -1.81 -22.68 -0.43
C THR A 136 -2.07 -23.89 0.46
N CYS A 137 -3.33 -24.10 0.87
CA CYS A 137 -3.77 -25.26 1.67
C CYS A 137 -3.44 -26.63 1.06
N SER A 138 -3.22 -26.75 -0.25
CA SER A 138 -2.86 -28.00 -0.91
C SER A 138 -1.44 -28.48 -0.59
N GLN A 139 -0.63 -27.67 0.06
CA GLN A 139 0.74 -28.01 0.46
C GLN A 139 0.87 -28.30 1.96
N LEU A 140 -0.23 -28.36 2.71
CA LEU A 140 -0.27 -28.59 4.16
C LEU A 140 0.04 -30.05 4.58
N SER A 141 0.25 -30.98 3.63
CA SER A 141 0.60 -32.37 3.94
C SER A 141 2.07 -32.58 4.35
N ASP A 142 2.92 -31.56 4.22
CA ASP A 142 4.32 -31.65 4.58
C ASP A 142 4.60 -30.85 5.88
N ILE A 143 4.83 -31.59 6.97
CA ILE A 143 5.10 -31.04 8.32
C ILE A 143 6.37 -30.16 8.38
N ASN A 144 7.31 -30.33 7.45
CA ASN A 144 8.48 -29.45 7.30
C ASN A 144 8.12 -28.06 6.72
N PHE A 145 6.90 -27.90 6.29
CA PHE A 145 6.29 -26.79 5.65
C PHE A 145 6.01 -25.58 6.55
N LEU A 146 5.67 -25.80 7.82
CA LEU A 146 5.40 -24.72 8.79
C LEU A 146 6.66 -23.92 9.20
N LYS A 147 7.84 -24.36 8.76
CA LYS A 147 9.13 -23.77 9.13
C LYS A 147 9.68 -22.69 8.17
N GLY A 148 8.93 -22.31 7.12
CA GLY A 148 9.56 -21.54 6.04
C GLY A 148 8.75 -20.41 5.44
N GLN A 149 7.94 -19.69 6.22
CA GLN A 149 7.21 -18.52 5.69
C GLN A 149 7.95 -17.23 6.01
N ASP A 150 8.36 -16.50 4.97
CA ASP A 150 8.75 -15.11 5.08
C ASP A 150 7.49 -14.27 5.29
N GLN A 151 7.26 -13.85 6.52
CA GLN A 151 6.16 -12.98 6.90
C GLN A 151 6.74 -11.63 7.31
N PRO A 152 6.87 -10.67 6.38
CA PRO A 152 7.53 -9.39 6.66
C PRO A 152 6.84 -8.65 7.81
N TRP A 153 5.53 -8.75 7.93
CA TRP A 153 4.77 -8.14 9.02
C TRP A 153 5.14 -8.61 10.43
N ASP A 154 5.85 -9.74 10.59
CA ASP A 154 6.29 -10.21 11.90
C ASP A 154 7.60 -9.57 12.37
N PHE A 155 8.41 -9.04 11.44
CA PHE A 155 9.70 -8.47 11.78
C PHE A 155 9.96 -7.06 11.23
N ALA A 156 9.35 -6.71 10.10
CA ALA A 156 9.69 -5.48 9.37
C ALA A 156 9.44 -4.21 10.20
N SER A 157 8.41 -4.22 11.05
CA SER A 157 8.12 -3.08 11.94
C SER A 157 9.26 -2.70 12.89
N THR A 158 10.27 -3.57 13.07
CA THR A 158 11.45 -3.29 13.90
C THR A 158 12.63 -2.71 13.14
N ILE A 159 12.60 -2.79 11.80
CA ILE A 159 13.73 -2.42 10.94
C ILE A 159 13.36 -1.54 9.74
N ALA A 160 12.07 -1.37 9.43
CA ALA A 160 11.58 -0.65 8.27
C ALA A 160 10.36 0.21 8.58
N ASN A 161 10.02 1.11 7.66
CA ASN A 161 8.87 2.00 7.74
C ASN A 161 7.64 1.46 6.99
N SER A 162 7.84 0.63 5.98
CA SER A 162 6.75 -0.07 5.29
C SER A 162 7.21 -1.41 4.75
N TRP A 163 6.25 -2.30 4.47
CA TRP A 163 6.54 -3.61 3.91
C TRP A 163 5.39 -4.11 3.04
N ARG A 164 5.73 -4.58 1.85
CA ARG A 164 4.79 -5.22 0.93
C ARG A 164 4.20 -6.49 1.56
N THR A 165 2.89 -6.62 1.48
CA THR A 165 2.15 -7.72 2.09
C THR A 165 1.81 -8.83 1.12
N THR A 166 1.83 -8.57 -0.19
CA THR A 166 1.46 -9.51 -1.25
C THR A 166 2.39 -9.42 -2.44
N GLY A 167 2.22 -10.29 -3.43
CA GLY A 167 2.75 -10.10 -4.77
C GLY A 167 2.20 -8.83 -5.43
N ASP A 168 2.71 -8.52 -6.64
CA ASP A 168 2.41 -7.28 -7.32
C ASP A 168 0.93 -7.17 -7.71
N ILE A 169 0.40 -5.96 -7.60
CA ILE A 169 -0.95 -5.61 -7.99
C ILE A 169 -1.11 -5.59 -9.51
N THR A 170 -2.32 -5.80 -9.99
CA THR A 170 -2.70 -5.58 -11.39
C THR A 170 -4.01 -4.81 -11.49
N ASP A 171 -4.30 -4.31 -12.68
CA ASP A 171 -5.49 -3.54 -13.05
C ASP A 171 -6.80 -4.36 -13.07
N ARG A 172 -6.92 -5.34 -12.16
CA ARG A 172 -8.14 -6.14 -11.95
C ARG A 172 -8.74 -5.87 -10.58
N PHE A 173 -10.04 -5.54 -10.58
CA PHE A 173 -10.74 -5.30 -9.32
C PHE A 173 -10.94 -6.60 -8.54
N THR A 174 -11.57 -7.60 -9.14
CA THR A 174 -11.73 -8.94 -8.58
C THR A 174 -11.25 -9.98 -9.58
N GLY A 175 -11.17 -11.22 -9.14
CA GLY A 175 -10.91 -12.37 -9.99
C GLY A 175 -9.99 -13.36 -9.33
N GLU A 176 -10.12 -14.63 -9.74
CA GLU A 176 -9.11 -15.62 -9.42
C GLU A 176 -7.82 -15.19 -10.10
N ASP A 177 -6.82 -14.94 -9.31
CA ASP A 177 -5.47 -14.81 -9.78
C ASP A 177 -4.75 -16.12 -9.48
N ASP A 178 -4.57 -16.93 -10.50
CA ASP A 178 -3.91 -18.24 -10.40
C ASP A 178 -2.48 -18.13 -9.85
N ARG A 179 -1.95 -16.91 -9.82
CA ARG A 179 -0.64 -16.57 -9.28
C ARG A 179 -0.69 -15.88 -7.91
N CYS A 180 -1.89 -15.58 -7.38
CA CYS A 180 -2.03 -14.91 -6.09
C CYS A 180 -3.24 -15.44 -5.26
N PRO A 181 -3.16 -16.54 -4.56
CA PRO A 181 -2.05 -17.47 -4.38
C PRO A 181 -1.89 -18.43 -5.57
N CYS A 182 -0.65 -18.84 -5.84
CA CYS A 182 -0.36 -19.79 -6.88
C CYS A 182 -0.96 -21.17 -6.58
N LYS A 183 -1.95 -21.58 -7.35
CA LYS A 183 -2.59 -22.92 -7.25
C LYS A 183 -1.86 -23.88 -8.19
N GLY A 184 -0.80 -24.46 -7.77
CA GLY A 184 0.23 -25.26 -8.43
C GLY A 184 -0.10 -26.23 -9.58
N ASN A 185 -1.29 -26.27 -10.18
CA ASN A 185 -1.68 -27.28 -11.18
C ASN A 185 -2.15 -26.73 -12.53
N GLU A 186 -2.07 -25.43 -12.80
CA GLU A 186 -2.77 -24.84 -13.94
C GLU A 186 -1.84 -24.31 -15.04
N GLY A 187 -0.63 -24.87 -15.17
CA GLY A 187 0.30 -24.53 -16.25
C GLY A 187 0.95 -23.14 -16.13
N LEU A 188 0.66 -22.41 -15.08
CA LEU A 188 1.27 -21.14 -14.77
C LEU A 188 2.56 -21.32 -13.97
N ASP A 189 3.63 -20.66 -14.39
CA ASP A 189 4.90 -20.72 -13.67
C ASP A 189 4.86 -19.86 -12.41
N CYS A 190 4.51 -20.50 -11.28
CA CYS A 190 4.54 -19.88 -9.97
C CYS A 190 5.92 -19.41 -9.51
N LYS A 191 6.96 -19.64 -10.30
CA LYS A 191 8.33 -19.21 -10.03
C LYS A 191 8.66 -17.89 -10.73
N LEU A 192 7.81 -17.46 -11.68
CA LEU A 192 7.99 -16.14 -12.30
C LEU A 192 7.85 -15.06 -11.25
N ALA A 193 8.80 -14.14 -11.22
CA ALA A 193 8.70 -12.91 -10.46
C ALA A 193 7.47 -12.11 -10.93
N GLY A 194 6.81 -11.40 -10.02
CA GLY A 194 5.64 -10.60 -10.35
C GLY A 194 4.35 -11.41 -10.33
N TYR A 195 3.83 -11.63 -9.12
CA TYR A 195 2.47 -12.16 -8.96
C TYR A 195 1.49 -11.02 -9.11
N HIS A 196 0.58 -11.12 -10.07
CA HIS A 196 -0.43 -10.10 -10.32
C HIS A 196 -1.67 -10.38 -9.48
N CYS A 197 -1.75 -9.72 -8.33
CA CYS A 197 -2.89 -9.83 -7.43
C CYS A 197 -3.98 -8.82 -7.80
N SER A 198 -5.26 -9.24 -7.77
CA SER A 198 -6.37 -8.31 -7.89
C SER A 198 -6.54 -7.46 -6.63
N ILE A 199 -7.18 -6.31 -6.75
CA ILE A 199 -7.43 -5.36 -5.66
C ILE A 199 -8.13 -6.05 -4.47
N THR A 200 -9.23 -6.78 -4.72
CA THR A 200 -9.97 -7.48 -3.66
C THR A 200 -9.18 -8.61 -3.03
N ASN A 201 -8.29 -9.26 -3.77
CA ASN A 201 -7.41 -10.31 -3.26
C ASN A 201 -6.37 -9.76 -2.29
N ILE A 202 -5.75 -8.63 -2.64
CA ILE A 202 -4.80 -7.93 -1.77
C ILE A 202 -5.52 -7.45 -0.49
N LEU A 203 -6.68 -6.82 -0.65
CA LEU A 203 -7.48 -6.33 0.46
C LEU A 203 -7.89 -7.45 1.42
N GLU A 204 -8.38 -8.60 0.90
CA GLU A 204 -8.75 -9.75 1.72
C GLU A 204 -7.58 -10.29 2.54
N LYS A 205 -6.38 -10.34 1.95
CA LYS A 205 -5.16 -10.75 2.66
C LYS A 205 -4.72 -9.74 3.74
N SER A 206 -5.03 -8.46 3.56
CA SER A 206 -4.65 -7.40 4.50
C SER A 206 -5.52 -7.35 5.76
N VAL A 207 -6.71 -7.95 5.77
CA VAL A 207 -7.68 -7.89 6.87
C VAL A 207 -7.08 -8.25 8.23
N SER A 208 -6.26 -9.29 8.28
CA SER A 208 -5.61 -9.73 9.52
C SER A 208 -4.35 -8.96 9.87
N LEU A 209 -3.90 -8.06 9.01
CA LEU A 209 -2.60 -7.37 9.14
C LEU A 209 -2.73 -5.94 9.69
N GLY A 210 -3.92 -5.39 9.83
CA GLY A 210 -4.14 -4.03 10.32
C GLY A 210 -3.41 -3.75 11.64
N GLN A 211 -3.49 -4.69 12.59
CA GLN A 211 -2.81 -4.62 13.90
C GLN A 211 -1.27 -4.65 13.84
N LYS A 212 -0.68 -4.97 12.69
CA LYS A 212 0.78 -4.98 12.49
C LYS A 212 1.33 -3.63 12.07
N SER A 213 0.47 -2.74 11.59
CA SER A 213 0.80 -1.37 11.20
C SER A 213 0.52 -0.37 12.32
N GLY A 214 1.03 0.83 12.16
CA GLY A 214 0.83 1.95 13.06
C GLY A 214 1.69 3.13 12.64
N SER A 215 1.70 4.22 13.39
CA SER A 215 2.44 5.43 13.05
C SER A 215 3.91 5.14 12.73
N GLY A 216 4.35 5.51 11.52
CA GLY A 216 5.69 5.28 10.98
C GLY A 216 5.99 3.84 10.51
N LYS A 217 4.99 2.94 10.51
CA LYS A 217 5.14 1.51 10.20
C LYS A 217 3.91 1.00 9.48
N TRP A 218 3.99 0.81 8.16
CA TRP A 218 2.82 0.65 7.31
C TRP A 218 2.82 -0.68 6.55
N ASN A 219 1.67 -1.35 6.51
CA ASN A 219 1.41 -2.39 5.51
C ASN A 219 1.31 -1.72 4.14
N ASP A 220 2.13 -2.16 3.21
CA ASP A 220 2.15 -1.68 1.84
C ASP A 220 1.36 -2.67 0.95
N LEU A 221 0.22 -2.23 0.46
CA LEU A 221 -0.68 -2.99 -0.39
C LEU A 221 -0.36 -2.84 -1.88
N ASP A 222 0.79 -2.23 -2.20
CA ASP A 222 1.24 -1.90 -3.54
C ASP A 222 0.65 -0.61 -4.12
N SER A 223 1.04 -0.29 -5.34
CA SER A 223 0.70 0.95 -6.03
C SER A 223 -0.80 1.09 -6.28
N LEU A 224 -1.18 2.34 -6.58
CA LEU A 224 -2.53 2.67 -7.02
C LEU A 224 -2.66 2.42 -8.52
N GLU A 225 -3.59 1.56 -8.91
CA GLU A 225 -3.93 1.26 -10.32
C GLU A 225 -4.96 2.25 -10.90
N VAL A 226 -5.21 3.36 -10.22
CA VAL A 226 -6.10 4.43 -10.69
C VAL A 226 -5.49 5.11 -11.91
N GLY A 227 -6.18 5.05 -13.04
CA GLY A 227 -5.67 5.54 -14.33
C GLY A 227 -4.73 4.57 -15.04
N VAL A 228 -4.67 3.31 -14.58
CA VAL A 228 -3.92 2.22 -15.21
C VAL A 228 -4.90 1.18 -15.74
N GLY A 229 -4.68 0.70 -16.97
CA GLY A 229 -5.42 -0.42 -17.53
C GLY A 229 -6.93 -0.18 -17.69
N ASN A 230 -7.73 -1.15 -17.22
CA ASN A 230 -9.15 -1.25 -17.55
C ASN A 230 -10.09 -1.10 -16.32
N LEU A 231 -9.61 -0.58 -15.19
CA LEU A 231 -10.48 -0.31 -14.05
C LEU A 231 -11.53 0.74 -14.41
N THR A 232 -12.79 0.47 -14.09
CA THR A 232 -13.83 1.50 -14.19
C THR A 232 -13.60 2.59 -13.13
N SER A 233 -14.20 3.75 -13.34
CA SER A 233 -14.18 4.84 -12.36
C SER A 233 -14.69 4.42 -10.98
N THR A 234 -15.76 3.62 -10.92
CA THR A 234 -16.31 3.05 -9.69
C THR A 234 -15.29 2.14 -8.99
N GLN A 235 -14.63 1.25 -9.73
CA GLN A 235 -13.58 0.37 -9.20
C GLN A 235 -12.36 1.17 -8.71
N SER A 236 -11.97 2.19 -9.47
CA SER A 236 -10.87 3.10 -9.10
C SER A 236 -11.16 3.86 -7.81
N ARG A 237 -12.41 4.34 -7.61
CA ARG A 237 -12.85 4.97 -6.36
C ARG A 237 -12.79 3.98 -5.20
N SER A 238 -13.26 2.74 -5.39
CA SER A 238 -13.21 1.69 -4.37
C SER A 238 -11.77 1.36 -3.99
N HIS A 239 -10.89 1.19 -4.98
CA HIS A 239 -9.47 0.95 -4.78
C HIS A 239 -8.82 2.07 -3.96
N PHE A 240 -8.98 3.33 -4.40
CA PHE A 240 -8.40 4.48 -3.72
C PHE A 240 -8.91 4.64 -2.29
N THR A 241 -10.23 4.45 -2.08
CA THR A 241 -10.84 4.50 -0.74
C THR A 241 -10.23 3.46 0.18
N MET A 242 -10.14 2.21 -0.26
CA MET A 242 -9.67 1.13 0.59
C MET A 242 -8.18 1.27 0.93
N TRP A 243 -7.32 1.67 -0.03
CA TRP A 243 -5.91 2.00 0.27
C TRP A 243 -5.79 3.16 1.25
N GLY A 244 -6.65 4.16 1.13
CA GLY A 244 -6.75 5.26 2.10
C GLY A 244 -7.11 4.78 3.49
N PHE A 245 -8.14 3.96 3.61
CA PHE A 245 -8.66 3.45 4.88
C PHE A 245 -7.68 2.52 5.61
N VAL A 246 -7.06 1.59 4.90
CA VAL A 246 -6.08 0.67 5.50
C VAL A 246 -4.69 1.31 5.71
N LYS A 247 -4.56 2.61 5.40
CA LYS A 247 -3.32 3.40 5.55
C LYS A 247 -2.12 2.80 4.81
N SER A 248 -2.38 2.19 3.63
CA SER A 248 -1.30 1.83 2.72
C SER A 248 -0.58 3.08 2.22
N PRO A 249 0.74 3.07 1.99
CA PRO A 249 1.39 4.11 1.23
C PRO A 249 0.66 4.35 -0.10
N LEU A 250 0.31 5.61 -0.40
CA LEU A 250 -0.39 5.97 -1.63
C LEU A 250 0.65 6.26 -2.72
N VAL A 251 1.01 5.25 -3.49
CA VAL A 251 1.98 5.33 -4.58
C VAL A 251 1.25 5.28 -5.92
N ILE A 252 1.32 6.34 -6.71
CA ILE A 252 0.66 6.42 -8.01
C ILE A 252 1.42 5.56 -9.02
N GLY A 253 0.75 4.55 -9.62
CA GLY A 253 1.31 3.70 -10.67
C GLY A 253 1.08 4.23 -12.10
N ALA A 254 0.23 5.24 -12.27
CA ALA A 254 -0.18 5.76 -13.58
C ALA A 254 0.83 6.73 -14.19
N ASP A 255 0.83 6.81 -15.52
CA ASP A 255 1.53 7.86 -16.29
C ASP A 255 0.80 9.20 -16.13
N LEU A 256 1.33 10.04 -15.24
CA LEU A 256 0.74 11.36 -14.93
C LEU A 256 0.75 12.34 -16.12
N GLN A 257 1.52 12.09 -17.18
CA GLN A 257 1.52 12.94 -18.37
C GLN A 257 0.31 12.66 -19.26
N ASN A 258 -0.19 11.44 -19.23
CA ASN A 258 -1.28 10.97 -20.09
C ASN A 258 -2.53 10.51 -19.32
N ILE A 259 -2.57 10.72 -18.00
CA ILE A 259 -3.70 10.35 -17.15
C ILE A 259 -4.95 11.16 -17.51
N ASP A 260 -6.11 10.51 -17.54
CA ASP A 260 -7.38 11.20 -17.75
C ASP A 260 -7.82 12.05 -16.54
N ASN A 261 -8.71 13.01 -16.81
CA ASN A 261 -9.14 13.96 -15.78
C ASN A 261 -9.92 13.31 -14.63
N GLU A 262 -10.66 12.24 -14.88
CA GLU A 262 -11.45 11.55 -13.86
C GLU A 262 -10.54 10.78 -12.91
N SER A 263 -9.58 10.04 -13.43
CA SER A 263 -8.55 9.35 -12.65
C SER A 263 -7.71 10.33 -11.82
N LEU A 264 -7.33 11.45 -12.43
CA LEU A 264 -6.60 12.51 -11.72
C LEU A 264 -7.44 13.14 -10.60
N ASP A 265 -8.75 13.30 -10.79
CA ASP A 265 -9.67 13.82 -9.78
C ASP A 265 -9.83 12.84 -8.61
N ILE A 266 -9.91 11.52 -8.88
CA ILE A 266 -9.91 10.48 -7.86
C ILE A 266 -8.64 10.56 -7.01
N LEU A 267 -7.47 10.60 -7.64
CA LEU A 267 -6.17 10.68 -6.94
C LEU A 267 -5.99 11.97 -6.12
N LYS A 268 -6.76 13.01 -6.42
CA LYS A 268 -6.76 14.28 -5.69
C LYS A 268 -7.84 14.37 -4.60
N ASN A 269 -8.62 13.35 -4.37
CA ASN A 269 -9.64 13.37 -3.32
C ASN A 269 -8.99 13.52 -1.95
N LYS A 270 -8.94 14.77 -1.49
CA LYS A 270 -8.33 15.13 -0.21
C LYS A 270 -9.04 14.48 0.97
N ALA A 271 -10.35 14.28 0.91
CA ALA A 271 -11.09 13.67 2.01
C ALA A 271 -10.64 12.23 2.28
N ILE A 272 -10.31 11.45 1.24
CA ILE A 272 -9.72 10.11 1.40
C ILE A 272 -8.25 10.20 1.81
N ILE A 273 -7.48 11.14 1.25
CA ILE A 273 -6.07 11.35 1.64
C ILE A 273 -5.99 11.73 3.12
N ASP A 274 -6.89 12.54 3.64
CA ASP A 274 -6.92 12.92 5.06
C ASP A 274 -7.19 11.71 5.97
N ILE A 275 -8.02 10.75 5.55
CA ILE A 275 -8.17 9.47 6.27
C ILE A 275 -6.83 8.71 6.30
N ASN A 276 -6.14 8.62 5.16
CA ASN A 276 -4.84 7.94 5.06
C ASN A 276 -3.78 8.61 5.94
N GLN A 277 -3.75 9.93 5.97
CA GLN A 277 -2.73 10.75 6.65
C GLN A 277 -3.10 11.12 8.10
N ASP A 278 -4.24 10.66 8.61
CA ASP A 278 -4.66 10.96 9.98
C ASP A 278 -3.62 10.48 11.01
N GLU A 279 -3.34 11.30 12.00
CA GLU A 279 -2.25 11.10 12.98
C GLU A 279 -2.48 9.93 13.94
N ASN A 280 -3.73 9.47 14.12
CA ASN A 280 -4.00 8.26 14.90
C ASN A 280 -3.18 7.05 14.40
N GLY A 281 -2.96 6.97 13.08
CA GLY A 281 -2.08 5.97 12.50
C GLY A 281 -2.66 4.54 12.46
N SER A 282 -3.88 4.32 12.97
CA SER A 282 -4.52 3.00 12.94
C SER A 282 -5.10 2.71 11.56
N ALA A 283 -4.76 1.54 11.00
CA ALA A 283 -5.40 1.06 9.79
C ALA A 283 -6.86 0.68 10.06
N ALA A 284 -7.77 0.95 9.13
CA ALA A 284 -9.14 0.48 9.22
C ALA A 284 -9.20 -1.04 9.31
N PHE A 285 -10.18 -1.53 10.02
CA PHE A 285 -10.46 -2.96 10.13
C PHE A 285 -11.86 -3.28 9.59
N ARG A 286 -12.01 -4.49 9.05
CA ARG A 286 -13.29 -4.96 8.56
C ARG A 286 -14.14 -5.44 9.73
N VAL A 287 -15.22 -4.70 9.99
CA VAL A 287 -16.18 -5.00 11.07
C VAL A 287 -17.09 -6.15 10.68
N TRP A 288 -17.54 -6.14 9.43
CA TRP A 288 -18.58 -7.04 8.96
C TRP A 288 -18.38 -7.41 7.48
N LYS A 289 -18.82 -8.62 7.13
CA LYS A 289 -18.79 -9.15 5.77
C LYS A 289 -19.96 -10.08 5.54
N GLU A 290 -20.69 -9.88 4.46
CA GLU A 290 -21.77 -10.74 4.00
C GLU A 290 -21.55 -11.14 2.55
N ASN A 291 -21.78 -12.43 2.23
CA ASN A 291 -21.74 -12.90 0.86
C ASN A 291 -23.01 -12.45 0.12
N VAL A 292 -22.86 -11.76 -0.99
CA VAL A 292 -23.96 -11.24 -1.81
C VAL A 292 -23.71 -11.55 -3.28
N GLY A 293 -24.52 -12.45 -3.85
CA GLY A 293 -24.37 -12.85 -5.24
C GLY A 293 -23.00 -13.49 -5.54
N ASP A 294 -22.23 -12.87 -6.41
CA ASP A 294 -20.90 -13.29 -6.85
C ASP A 294 -19.74 -12.61 -6.09
N GLY A 295 -20.06 -11.90 -5.01
CA GLY A 295 -19.08 -11.17 -4.20
C GLY A 295 -19.53 -10.99 -2.76
N ASP A 296 -19.07 -9.92 -2.16
CA ASP A 296 -19.30 -9.58 -0.76
C ASP A 296 -19.76 -8.14 -0.60
N LEU A 297 -20.56 -7.89 0.44
CA LEU A 297 -20.76 -6.57 1.01
C LEU A 297 -19.98 -6.49 2.33
N GLN A 298 -19.14 -5.48 2.49
CA GLN A 298 -18.20 -5.35 3.61
C GLN A 298 -18.33 -3.98 4.27
N THR A 299 -18.32 -3.95 5.60
CA THR A 299 -18.24 -2.70 6.37
C THR A 299 -16.89 -2.60 7.05
N TRP A 300 -16.21 -1.46 6.84
CA TRP A 300 -14.91 -1.15 7.40
C TRP A 300 -15.00 0.08 8.28
N LEU A 301 -14.23 0.08 9.38
CA LEU A 301 -14.14 1.19 10.32
C LEU A 301 -12.70 1.65 10.44
N ALA A 302 -12.48 2.95 10.27
CA ALA A 302 -11.25 3.65 10.59
C ALA A 302 -11.45 4.52 11.83
N GLU A 303 -10.58 4.37 12.82
CA GLU A 303 -10.46 5.29 13.95
C GLU A 303 -9.58 6.46 13.53
N LEU A 304 -10.03 7.67 13.78
CA LEU A 304 -9.33 8.91 13.47
C LEU A 304 -9.00 9.65 14.76
N SER A 305 -8.09 10.61 14.67
CA SER A 305 -7.69 11.45 15.80
C SER A 305 -8.83 12.28 16.39
N ASP A 306 -9.89 12.54 15.60
CA ASP A 306 -11.02 13.40 15.97
C ASP A 306 -12.39 12.77 15.69
N GLY A 307 -12.46 11.46 15.48
CA GLY A 307 -13.70 10.74 15.21
C GLY A 307 -13.50 9.43 14.48
N TYR A 308 -14.38 9.14 13.54
CA TYR A 308 -14.39 7.86 12.82
C TYR A 308 -14.64 8.06 11.33
N ALA A 309 -14.25 7.08 10.52
CA ALA A 309 -14.74 6.94 9.16
C ALA A 309 -15.20 5.51 8.90
N ILE A 310 -16.25 5.36 8.11
CA ILE A 310 -16.75 4.05 7.68
C ILE A 310 -16.71 3.95 6.16
N ALA A 311 -16.42 2.75 5.66
CA ALA A 311 -16.54 2.43 4.25
C ALA A 311 -17.40 1.17 4.08
N ILE A 312 -18.36 1.23 3.17
CA ILE A 312 -19.20 0.11 2.77
C ILE A 312 -18.79 -0.27 1.36
N LEU A 313 -18.10 -1.39 1.22
CA LEU A 313 -17.54 -1.89 -0.04
C LEU A 313 -18.42 -3.03 -0.58
N ASN A 314 -18.84 -2.91 -1.83
CA ASN A 314 -19.52 -3.96 -2.57
C ASN A 314 -18.56 -4.55 -3.59
N THR A 315 -18.18 -5.81 -3.44
CA THR A 315 -17.32 -6.51 -4.40
C THR A 315 -18.10 -7.31 -5.44
N SER A 316 -19.46 -7.36 -5.33
CA SER A 316 -20.30 -8.08 -6.27
C SER A 316 -20.60 -7.27 -7.54
N SER A 317 -21.06 -7.97 -8.57
CA SER A 317 -21.49 -7.36 -9.85
C SER A 317 -22.92 -6.78 -9.81
N GLN A 318 -23.59 -6.79 -8.68
CA GLN A 318 -24.95 -6.26 -8.48
C GLN A 318 -24.95 -5.12 -7.46
N SER A 319 -25.81 -4.11 -7.69
CA SER A 319 -26.03 -3.07 -6.69
C SER A 319 -26.61 -3.68 -5.41
N GLN A 320 -26.15 -3.18 -4.28
CA GLN A 320 -26.64 -3.60 -2.96
C GLN A 320 -27.25 -2.42 -2.21
N THR A 321 -28.26 -2.69 -1.41
CA THR A 321 -28.83 -1.71 -0.47
C THR A 321 -28.77 -2.30 0.92
N THR A 322 -28.20 -1.56 1.87
CA THR A 322 -28.05 -2.02 3.26
C THR A 322 -28.37 -0.91 4.26
N ALA A 323 -28.52 -1.31 5.51
CA ALA A 323 -28.50 -0.40 6.65
C ALA A 323 -27.26 -0.72 7.50
N VAL A 324 -26.52 0.31 7.91
CA VAL A 324 -25.33 0.15 8.73
C VAL A 324 -25.67 0.47 10.18
N ARG A 325 -25.62 -0.54 11.03
CA ARG A 325 -25.92 -0.42 12.45
C ARG A 325 -24.67 0.02 13.20
N LEU A 326 -24.72 1.20 13.81
CA LEU A 326 -23.58 1.77 14.53
C LEU A 326 -23.21 0.97 15.79
N ASP A 327 -24.19 0.30 16.43
CA ASP A 327 -23.93 -0.59 17.56
C ASP A 327 -23.11 -1.84 17.16
N GLU A 328 -23.25 -2.31 15.92
CA GLU A 328 -22.41 -3.38 15.37
C GLU A 328 -21.04 -2.85 14.92
N VAL A 329 -21.01 -1.69 14.28
CA VAL A 329 -19.79 -1.04 13.82
C VAL A 329 -18.84 -0.75 14.98
N PHE A 330 -19.35 -0.23 16.09
CA PHE A 330 -18.55 0.12 17.26
C PHE A 330 -18.41 -1.01 18.29
N PHE A 331 -18.77 -2.25 17.95
CA PHE A 331 -18.75 -3.37 18.90
C PHE A 331 -17.36 -3.68 19.46
N GLY A 332 -16.29 -3.46 18.69
CA GLY A 332 -14.91 -3.74 19.08
C GLY A 332 -14.13 -2.55 19.67
N ILE A 333 -14.77 -1.37 19.77
CA ILE A 333 -14.13 -0.15 20.29
C ILE A 333 -14.50 0.03 21.77
N ASP A 334 -13.63 0.67 22.52
CA ASP A 334 -13.66 0.84 23.99
C ASP A 334 -15.03 1.31 24.49
N PHE A 335 -15.52 0.61 25.52
CA PHE A 335 -16.88 0.76 26.04
C PHE A 335 -17.11 2.05 26.87
N GLU A 336 -16.09 2.84 27.13
CA GLU A 336 -16.20 4.06 27.97
C GLU A 336 -16.88 5.23 27.24
N ASN A 337 -16.94 5.20 25.91
CA ASN A 337 -17.60 6.22 25.11
C ASN A 337 -18.94 5.70 24.56
N ASP A 338 -20.00 6.49 24.74
CA ASP A 338 -21.36 6.20 24.26
C ASP A 338 -21.48 6.40 22.73
N ASP A 339 -20.46 6.00 21.98
CA ASP A 339 -20.37 6.20 20.54
C ASP A 339 -21.48 5.49 19.76
N ARG A 340 -21.99 4.36 20.28
CA ARG A 340 -23.06 3.59 19.66
C ARG A 340 -24.38 4.32 19.58
N GLN A 341 -24.64 5.23 20.53
CA GLN A 341 -25.90 6.01 20.62
C GLN A 341 -25.71 7.47 20.29
N ALA A 342 -24.48 7.88 20.00
CA ALA A 342 -24.19 9.25 19.61
C ALA A 342 -24.90 9.63 18.31
N ASN A 343 -25.21 10.92 18.17
CA ASN A 343 -25.65 11.47 16.91
C ASN A 343 -24.44 11.92 16.11
N TYR A 344 -24.33 11.46 14.87
CA TYR A 344 -23.24 11.78 13.97
C TYR A 344 -23.71 12.58 12.77
N LYS A 345 -22.99 13.62 12.41
CA LYS A 345 -23.03 14.18 11.07
C LYS A 345 -22.35 13.21 10.12
N LEU A 346 -22.97 12.97 8.98
CA LEU A 346 -22.46 12.15 7.90
C LEU A 346 -21.82 13.04 6.85
N ILE A 347 -20.51 12.94 6.68
CA ILE A 347 -19.75 13.62 5.62
C ILE A 347 -19.43 12.59 4.56
N ASP A 348 -20.06 12.67 3.40
CA ASP A 348 -19.81 11.79 2.26
C ASP A 348 -18.47 12.15 1.63
N LEU A 349 -17.53 11.21 1.64
CA LEU A 349 -16.15 11.45 1.20
C LEU A 349 -16.00 11.51 -0.32
N TRP A 350 -17.04 11.16 -1.08
CA TRP A 350 -17.06 11.20 -2.54
C TRP A 350 -17.97 12.28 -3.12
N GLN A 351 -18.80 12.89 -2.31
CA GLN A 351 -19.59 14.04 -2.75
C GLN A 351 -18.81 15.34 -2.60
N LYS A 352 -18.98 16.21 -3.59
CA LYS A 352 -18.34 17.53 -3.61
C LYS A 352 -19.31 18.61 -3.14
N SER A 353 -18.80 19.52 -2.33
CA SER A 353 -19.45 20.78 -2.01
C SER A 353 -19.50 21.72 -3.23
N LYS A 354 -20.20 22.84 -3.10
CA LYS A 354 -20.38 23.81 -4.20
C LYS A 354 -19.08 24.43 -4.73
N ASP A 355 -18.05 24.46 -3.92
CA ASP A 355 -16.70 24.94 -4.30
C ASP A 355 -15.83 23.89 -4.96
N GLY A 356 -16.34 22.64 -5.12
CA GLY A 356 -15.66 21.53 -5.74
C GLY A 356 -14.80 20.69 -4.78
N THR A 357 -14.81 21.00 -3.48
CA THR A 357 -14.08 20.24 -2.45
C THR A 357 -14.83 18.97 -2.09
N TYR A 358 -14.13 17.83 -1.99
CA TYR A 358 -14.67 16.57 -1.49
C TYR A 358 -14.97 16.64 0.02
N GLY A 359 -15.98 15.91 0.47
CA GLY A 359 -16.42 15.87 1.87
C GLY A 359 -17.67 16.74 2.09
N LEU A 360 -18.81 16.30 1.54
CA LEU A 360 -20.08 17.00 1.69
C LEU A 360 -20.87 16.44 2.88
N GLU A 361 -21.36 17.30 3.79
CA GLU A 361 -22.33 16.93 4.79
C GLU A 361 -23.67 16.54 4.11
N VAL A 362 -24.11 15.29 4.32
CA VAL A 362 -25.29 14.72 3.65
C VAL A 362 -26.43 14.42 4.61
N GLY A 363 -26.22 14.58 5.91
CA GLY A 363 -27.24 14.37 6.93
C GLY A 363 -26.67 13.93 8.28
N ASN A 364 -27.54 13.39 9.11
CA ASN A 364 -27.20 12.88 10.43
C ASN A 364 -27.65 11.42 10.57
N ALA A 365 -26.97 10.67 11.45
CA ALA A 365 -27.39 9.33 11.85
C ALA A 365 -27.24 9.14 13.35
N GLN A 366 -28.20 8.41 13.93
CA GLN A 366 -28.15 7.94 15.31
C GLN A 366 -28.52 6.46 15.34
N GLY A 367 -27.62 5.62 15.81
CA GLY A 367 -27.81 4.17 15.91
C GLY A 367 -27.77 3.42 14.58
N VAL A 368 -28.25 4.02 13.48
CA VAL A 368 -28.29 3.38 12.16
C VAL A 368 -28.13 4.40 11.03
N ILE A 369 -27.45 4.00 9.95
CA ILE A 369 -27.44 4.71 8.67
C ILE A 369 -28.29 3.89 7.71
N GLU A 370 -29.45 4.42 7.33
CA GLU A 370 -30.43 3.72 6.53
C GLU A 370 -30.21 3.91 5.03
N ASN A 371 -30.68 2.93 4.23
CA ASN A 371 -30.77 3.02 2.77
C ASN A 371 -29.44 3.35 2.08
N VAL A 372 -28.33 2.75 2.53
CA VAL A 372 -27.03 2.89 1.89
C VAL A 372 -27.03 2.06 0.61
N ASN A 373 -27.05 2.75 -0.53
CA ASN A 373 -27.01 2.12 -1.86
C ASN A 373 -25.56 2.08 -2.33
N VAL A 374 -25.03 0.89 -2.61
CA VAL A 374 -23.66 0.66 -3.07
C VAL A 374 -23.69 0.05 -4.46
N GLU A 375 -23.11 0.77 -5.44
CA GLU A 375 -23.04 0.32 -6.83
C GLU A 375 -22.23 -0.98 -6.97
N PRO A 376 -22.38 -1.71 -8.11
CA PRO A 376 -21.51 -2.84 -8.41
C PRO A 376 -20.04 -2.45 -8.34
N HIS A 377 -19.24 -3.23 -7.60
CA HIS A 377 -17.81 -2.95 -7.35
C HIS A 377 -17.54 -1.56 -6.74
N GLY A 378 -18.56 -0.96 -6.13
CA GLY A 378 -18.53 0.40 -5.60
C GLY A 378 -18.22 0.45 -4.10
N VAL A 379 -18.01 1.66 -3.64
CA VAL A 379 -17.85 2.01 -2.23
C VAL A 379 -18.66 3.24 -1.88
N VAL A 380 -19.26 3.23 -0.70
CA VAL A 380 -19.80 4.42 -0.03
C VAL A 380 -18.94 4.64 1.21
N ALA A 381 -18.48 5.87 1.40
CA ALA A 381 -17.60 6.18 2.52
C ALA A 381 -18.02 7.48 3.20
N TYR A 382 -18.15 7.41 4.53
CA TYR A 382 -18.53 8.55 5.37
C TYR A 382 -17.48 8.79 6.45
N ARG A 383 -17.17 10.07 6.72
CA ARG A 383 -16.61 10.49 7.99
C ARG A 383 -17.78 10.74 8.95
N LEU A 384 -17.62 10.30 10.19
CA LEU A 384 -18.59 10.46 11.27
C LEU A 384 -18.06 11.50 12.26
N GLU A 385 -18.69 12.64 12.30
CA GLU A 385 -18.38 13.71 13.26
C GLU A 385 -19.50 13.76 14.31
N ARG A 386 -19.15 13.80 15.59
CA ARG A 386 -20.17 13.95 16.65
C ARG A 386 -20.92 15.26 16.46
N ALA A 387 -22.27 15.19 16.41
CA ALA A 387 -23.14 16.35 16.21
C ALA A 387 -23.33 17.16 17.50
#